data_dabffcf053fa03d69586df8d61ad311e
#
_entry.id   dabffcf053fa03d69586df8d61ad311e
#
_cell.length_a   1.000
_cell.length_b   1.000
_cell.length_c   1.000
_cell.angle_alpha   90.00
_cell.angle_beta   90.00
_cell.angle_gamma   90.00
#
_symmetry.space_group_name_H-M   'P 1'
#
loop_
_entity.id
_entity.type
_entity.pdbx_description
1 polymer ?
#
loop_
_entity_poly.entity_id
_entity_poly.type
_entity_poly.pdbx_seq_one_letter_code
_entity_poly.pdbx_strand_id
1 'polypeptide(L)'
;MKRIIASKRDSILLSTVSLSFFFLSMVGLMQEAFGLVEEKGAGLLFFFLFGAIDFLFLWTLNREACVVWVENGVVKRKGLLWGFYKECPISSIKAVKVRYIYRTGDCIFLIDGYNPNRFGGYSRLKKDCFIYFRKTKKNIAFLRTFWSGSVEQWY
;
A
#
# COMPACT_ATOMS: atom_id res chain seq x y z
N MET A 1 9.41 -2.86 20.53
CA MET A 1 9.17 -2.86 19.06
C MET A 1 8.07 -1.88 18.70
N LYS A 2 8.38 -0.84 17.92
CA LYS A 2 7.39 0.19 17.53
C LYS A 2 6.88 -0.12 16.13
N ARG A 3 5.58 -0.43 16.00
CA ARG A 3 4.93 -0.66 14.72
C ARG A 3 4.17 0.60 14.29
N ILE A 4 4.24 0.95 13.02
CA ILE A 4 3.44 2.03 12.44
C ILE A 4 2.60 1.51 11.28
N ILE A 5 1.37 2.03 11.16
CA ILE A 5 0.58 1.90 9.93
C ILE A 5 0.95 3.10 9.06
N ALA A 6 1.54 2.84 7.91
CA ALA A 6 2.18 3.88 7.10
C ALA A 6 1.18 4.87 6.48
N SER A 7 -0.07 4.47 6.24
CA SER A 7 -1.12 5.34 5.69
C SER A 7 -2.49 5.03 6.31
N LYS A 8 -2.77 5.57 7.50
CA LYS A 8 -4.04 5.33 8.21
C LYS A 8 -5.24 5.92 7.46
N ARG A 9 -5.11 7.14 6.90
CA ARG A 9 -6.21 7.82 6.20
C ARG A 9 -6.63 7.06 4.95
N ASP A 10 -5.65 6.66 4.13
CA ASP A 10 -5.91 5.94 2.89
C ASP A 10 -6.45 4.54 3.18
N SER A 11 -6.02 3.91 4.28
CA SER A 11 -6.59 2.64 4.76
C SER A 11 -8.07 2.76 5.08
N ILE A 12 -8.49 3.79 5.81
CA ILE A 12 -9.89 4.00 6.16
C ILE A 12 -10.71 4.24 4.90
N LEU A 13 -10.27 5.15 4.02
CA LEU A 13 -10.99 5.50 2.80
C LEU A 13 -11.16 4.26 1.90
N LEU A 14 -10.08 3.54 1.61
CA LEU A 14 -10.11 2.36 0.76
C LEU A 14 -10.94 1.23 1.37
N SER A 15 -10.90 1.04 2.69
CA SER A 15 -11.72 0.05 3.38
C SER A 15 -13.22 0.40 3.29
N THR A 16 -13.57 1.68 3.43
CA THR A 16 -14.98 2.10 3.31
C THR A 16 -15.49 1.88 1.89
N VAL A 17 -14.70 2.24 0.87
CA VAL A 17 -15.06 2.03 -0.54
C VAL A 17 -15.18 0.54 -0.85
N SER A 18 -14.21 -0.28 -0.42
CA SER A 18 -14.24 -1.73 -0.59
C SER A 18 -15.50 -2.34 0.05
N LEU A 19 -15.81 -1.97 1.28
CA LEU A 19 -17.01 -2.45 1.96
C LEU A 19 -18.29 -2.11 1.18
N SER A 20 -18.38 -0.91 0.59
CA SER A 20 -19.52 -0.52 -0.23
C SER A 20 -19.67 -1.40 -1.49
N PHE A 21 -18.59 -1.69 -2.20
CA PHE A 21 -18.60 -2.57 -3.37
C PHE A 21 -18.91 -4.03 -2.99
N PHE A 22 -18.42 -4.49 -1.85
CA PHE A 22 -18.78 -5.82 -1.31
C PHE A 22 -20.30 -5.93 -1.09
N PHE A 23 -20.92 -4.92 -0.45
CA PHE A 23 -22.38 -4.92 -0.25
C PHE A 23 -23.14 -4.91 -1.57
N LEU A 24 -22.72 -4.09 -2.54
CA LEU A 24 -23.34 -4.06 -3.88
C LEU A 24 -23.22 -5.42 -4.58
N SER A 25 -22.08 -6.06 -4.48
CA SER A 25 -21.87 -7.41 -4.99
C SER A 25 -22.85 -8.41 -4.35
N MET A 26 -23.01 -8.37 -3.03
CA MET A 26 -23.95 -9.24 -2.31
C MET A 26 -25.40 -9.00 -2.72
N VAL A 27 -25.79 -7.74 -2.94
CA VAL A 27 -27.15 -7.41 -3.46
C VAL A 27 -27.40 -8.09 -4.80
N GLY A 28 -26.45 -8.06 -5.74
CA GLY A 28 -26.58 -8.77 -7.02
C GLY A 28 -26.81 -10.28 -6.84
N LEU A 29 -26.05 -10.90 -5.94
CA LEU A 29 -26.20 -12.32 -5.65
C LEU A 29 -27.57 -12.65 -5.02
N MET A 30 -28.04 -11.81 -4.10
CA MET A 30 -29.35 -11.98 -3.47
C MET A 30 -30.50 -11.79 -4.46
N GLN A 31 -30.40 -10.81 -5.35
CA GLN A 31 -31.41 -10.58 -6.39
C GLN A 31 -31.54 -11.79 -7.31
N GLU A 32 -30.45 -12.43 -7.71
CA GLU A 32 -30.48 -13.67 -8.48
C GLU A 32 -31.07 -14.82 -7.68
N ALA A 33 -30.66 -15.00 -6.43
CA ALA A 33 -31.10 -16.11 -5.57
C ALA A 33 -32.60 -16.07 -5.27
N PHE A 34 -33.17 -14.86 -5.14
CA PHE A 34 -34.60 -14.68 -4.85
C PHE A 34 -35.46 -14.48 -6.12
N GLY A 35 -34.87 -14.57 -7.30
CA GLY A 35 -35.60 -14.39 -8.56
C GLY A 35 -36.19 -12.99 -8.73
N LEU A 36 -35.53 -11.96 -8.17
CA LEU A 36 -36.00 -10.57 -8.24
C LEU A 36 -35.61 -9.89 -9.54
N VAL A 37 -34.84 -10.55 -10.40
CA VAL A 37 -34.37 -10.05 -11.69
C VAL A 37 -35.05 -10.85 -12.79
N GLU A 38 -35.65 -10.16 -13.77
CA GLU A 38 -36.34 -10.79 -14.88
C GLU A 38 -35.40 -11.55 -15.80
N GLU A 39 -34.20 -11.01 -16.02
CA GLU A 39 -33.17 -11.65 -16.85
C GLU A 39 -32.30 -12.59 -16.02
N LYS A 40 -32.38 -13.89 -16.29
CA LYS A 40 -31.52 -14.89 -15.63
C LYS A 40 -30.04 -14.59 -15.86
N GLY A 41 -29.29 -14.57 -14.78
CA GLY A 41 -27.86 -14.32 -14.80
C GLY A 41 -27.44 -12.85 -14.66
N ALA A 42 -28.37 -11.90 -14.73
CA ALA A 42 -28.03 -10.49 -14.54
C ALA A 42 -27.51 -10.20 -13.13
N GLY A 43 -28.09 -10.83 -12.11
CA GLY A 43 -27.61 -10.73 -10.72
C GLY A 43 -26.20 -11.32 -10.53
N LEU A 44 -25.89 -12.42 -11.21
CA LEU A 44 -24.55 -13.02 -11.21
C LEU A 44 -23.54 -12.11 -11.92
N LEU A 45 -23.89 -11.52 -13.05
CA LEU A 45 -23.04 -10.55 -13.73
C LEU A 45 -22.71 -9.36 -12.82
N PHE A 46 -23.71 -8.86 -12.12
CA PHE A 46 -23.56 -7.78 -11.14
C PHE A 46 -22.60 -8.18 -10.00
N PHE A 47 -22.79 -9.39 -9.46
CA PHE A 47 -21.92 -9.94 -8.43
C PHE A 47 -20.46 -10.00 -8.88
N PHE A 48 -20.17 -10.54 -10.05
CA PHE A 48 -18.81 -10.66 -10.57
C PHE A 48 -18.19 -9.29 -10.87
N LEU A 49 -18.97 -8.36 -11.46
CA LEU A 49 -18.47 -7.03 -11.79
C LEU A 49 -18.06 -6.26 -10.53
N PHE A 50 -18.96 -6.15 -9.54
CA PHE A 50 -18.66 -5.43 -8.31
C PHE A 50 -17.64 -6.16 -7.44
N GLY A 51 -17.65 -7.50 -7.43
CA GLY A 51 -16.63 -8.30 -6.77
C GLY A 51 -15.22 -8.10 -7.35
N ALA A 52 -15.10 -7.98 -8.67
CA ALA A 52 -13.81 -7.67 -9.31
C ALA A 52 -13.31 -6.26 -8.95
N ILE A 53 -14.22 -5.28 -8.93
CA ILE A 53 -13.90 -3.90 -8.50
C ILE A 53 -13.45 -3.91 -7.03
N ASP A 54 -14.18 -4.61 -6.15
CA ASP A 54 -13.82 -4.74 -4.73
C ASP A 54 -12.44 -5.37 -4.55
N PHE A 55 -12.15 -6.44 -5.28
CA PHE A 55 -10.83 -7.07 -5.27
C PHE A 55 -9.70 -6.10 -5.65
N LEU A 56 -9.91 -5.24 -6.66
CA LEU A 56 -8.95 -4.21 -7.03
C LEU A 56 -8.74 -3.18 -5.93
N PHE A 57 -9.80 -2.79 -5.21
CA PHE A 57 -9.68 -1.90 -4.05
C PHE A 57 -8.94 -2.56 -2.90
N LEU A 58 -9.25 -3.82 -2.57
CA LEU A 58 -8.55 -4.60 -1.55
C LEU A 58 -7.07 -4.80 -1.89
N TRP A 59 -6.75 -5.08 -3.15
CA TRP A 59 -5.38 -5.16 -3.63
C TRP A 59 -4.63 -3.85 -3.44
N THR A 60 -5.25 -2.73 -3.81
CA THR A 60 -4.67 -1.39 -3.66
C THR A 60 -4.50 -1.05 -2.18
N LEU A 61 -5.52 -1.31 -1.36
CA LEU A 61 -5.47 -1.14 0.09
C LEU A 61 -4.29 -1.90 0.70
N ASN A 62 -4.13 -3.16 0.35
CA ASN A 62 -3.06 -4.01 0.86
C ASN A 62 -1.66 -3.52 0.46
N ARG A 63 -1.55 -2.88 -0.71
CA ARG A 63 -0.29 -2.31 -1.18
C ARG A 63 0.05 -0.98 -0.52
N GLU A 64 -0.93 -0.09 -0.36
CA GLU A 64 -0.73 1.27 0.17
C GLU A 64 -0.76 1.29 1.71
N ALA A 65 -1.68 0.54 2.31
CA ALA A 65 -1.77 0.38 3.75
C ALA A 65 -0.82 -0.72 4.22
N CYS A 66 0.37 -0.33 4.63
CA CYS A 66 1.38 -1.25 5.13
C CYS A 66 1.71 -1.01 6.59
N VAL A 67 2.10 -2.08 7.27
CA VAL A 67 2.69 -2.03 8.61
C VAL A 67 4.20 -2.07 8.45
N VAL A 68 4.89 -1.10 9.08
CA VAL A 68 6.35 -1.02 9.11
C VAL A 68 6.83 -1.06 10.54
N TRP A 69 7.87 -1.85 10.81
CA TRP A 69 8.49 -1.95 12.13
C TRP A 69 9.98 -2.24 12.02
N VAL A 70 10.69 -2.06 13.13
CA VAL A 70 12.11 -2.43 13.25
C VAL A 70 12.23 -3.56 14.24
N GLU A 71 12.96 -4.59 13.87
CA GLU A 71 13.24 -5.76 14.68
C GLU A 71 14.66 -6.28 14.40
N ASN A 72 15.46 -6.44 15.45
CA ASN A 72 16.83 -6.95 15.37
C ASN A 72 17.71 -6.22 14.32
N GLY A 73 17.60 -4.89 14.24
CA GLY A 73 18.37 -4.10 13.27
C GLY A 73 17.88 -4.20 11.83
N VAL A 74 16.70 -4.79 11.60
CA VAL A 74 16.08 -4.93 10.28
C VAL A 74 14.78 -4.14 10.24
N VAL A 75 14.63 -3.30 9.23
CA VAL A 75 13.35 -2.65 8.90
C VAL A 75 12.51 -3.65 8.13
N LYS A 76 11.30 -3.91 8.61
CA LYS A 76 10.37 -4.86 8.01
C LYS A 76 9.11 -4.14 7.56
N ARG A 77 8.58 -4.51 6.41
CA ARG A 77 7.32 -4.00 5.86
C ARG A 77 6.44 -5.17 5.45
N LYS A 78 5.17 -5.12 5.82
CA LYS A 78 4.15 -6.08 5.40
C LYS A 78 2.92 -5.34 4.90
N GLY A 79 2.27 -5.85 3.88
CA GLY A 79 0.93 -5.41 3.50
C GLY A 79 -0.06 -5.61 4.65
N LEU A 80 -1.14 -4.83 4.68
CA LEU A 80 -2.08 -4.87 5.80
C LEU A 80 -2.82 -6.21 5.87
N LEU A 81 -3.24 -6.77 4.74
CA LEU A 81 -4.06 -7.97 4.65
C LEU A 81 -3.20 -9.21 4.35
N TRP A 82 -2.44 -9.20 3.26
CA TRP A 82 -1.63 -10.35 2.82
C TRP A 82 -0.37 -9.91 2.05
N GLY A 83 0.58 -10.82 1.88
CA GLY A 83 1.74 -10.67 0.98
C GLY A 83 2.59 -9.42 1.21
N PHE A 84 3.33 -9.01 0.17
CA PHE A 84 4.17 -7.80 0.11
C PHE A 84 5.13 -7.63 1.29
N TYR A 85 5.68 -8.75 1.77
CA TYR A 85 6.68 -8.73 2.83
C TYR A 85 8.03 -8.30 2.26
N LYS A 86 8.65 -7.32 2.90
CA LYS A 86 9.97 -6.80 2.57
C LYS A 86 10.80 -6.61 3.83
N GLU A 87 12.07 -6.89 3.72
CA GLU A 87 13.05 -6.69 4.79
C GLU A 87 14.22 -5.88 4.26
N CYS A 88 14.77 -5.00 5.10
CA CYS A 88 15.95 -4.21 4.80
C CYS A 88 16.79 -4.06 6.07
N PRO A 89 18.01 -4.63 6.13
CA PRO A 89 18.93 -4.37 7.22
C PRO A 89 19.22 -2.87 7.31
N ILE A 90 19.18 -2.29 8.52
CA ILE A 90 19.47 -0.86 8.71
C ILE A 90 20.88 -0.52 8.21
N SER A 91 21.84 -1.42 8.42
CA SER A 91 23.22 -1.26 7.95
C SER A 91 23.36 -1.20 6.42
N SER A 92 22.38 -1.73 5.67
CA SER A 92 22.39 -1.69 4.21
C SER A 92 21.76 -0.43 3.63
N ILE A 93 21.07 0.39 4.45
CA ILE A 93 20.45 1.63 4.00
C ILE A 93 21.55 2.65 3.69
N LYS A 94 21.69 3.02 2.44
CA LYS A 94 22.69 4.01 1.98
C LYS A 94 22.13 5.41 1.87
N ALA A 95 20.85 5.53 1.56
CA ALA A 95 20.17 6.82 1.45
C ALA A 95 18.70 6.71 1.83
N VAL A 96 18.16 7.82 2.31
CA VAL A 96 16.71 7.98 2.51
C VAL A 96 16.26 9.15 1.66
N LYS A 97 15.35 8.88 0.74
CA LYS A 97 14.88 9.88 -0.22
C LYS A 97 13.37 10.07 -0.12
N VAL A 98 12.91 11.29 -0.38
CA VAL A 98 11.49 11.63 -0.47
C VAL A 98 11.14 11.93 -1.90
N ARG A 99 10.09 11.30 -2.40
CA ARG A 99 9.53 11.56 -3.73
C ARG A 99 8.02 11.65 -3.68
N TYR A 100 7.48 12.55 -4.48
CA TYR A 100 6.05 12.61 -4.70
C TYR A 100 5.58 11.45 -5.58
N ILE A 101 4.59 10.71 -5.11
CA ILE A 101 3.89 9.68 -5.89
C ILE A 101 2.49 10.20 -6.18
N TYR A 102 2.11 10.19 -7.45
CA TYR A 102 0.76 10.60 -7.85
C TYR A 102 -0.30 9.83 -7.05
N ARG A 103 -1.28 10.55 -6.50
CA ARG A 103 -2.36 10.08 -5.61
C ARG A 103 -1.95 9.66 -4.19
N THR A 104 -0.70 9.30 -3.95
CA THR A 104 -0.24 8.89 -2.61
C THR A 104 0.39 10.07 -1.86
N GLY A 105 0.90 11.07 -2.59
CA GLY A 105 1.63 12.21 -2.02
C GLY A 105 3.10 11.88 -1.78
N ASP A 106 3.75 12.66 -0.92
CA ASP A 106 5.15 12.46 -0.57
C ASP A 106 5.37 11.13 0.14
N CYS A 107 6.28 10.32 -0.39
CA CYS A 107 6.70 9.04 0.19
C CYS A 107 8.18 9.04 0.53
N ILE A 108 8.51 8.40 1.64
CA ILE A 108 9.87 8.14 2.09
C ILE A 108 10.31 6.79 1.52
N PHE A 109 11.46 6.76 0.88
CA PHE A 109 12.08 5.56 0.32
C PHE A 109 13.37 5.24 1.04
N LEU A 110 13.51 4.01 1.52
CA LEU A 110 14.75 3.46 2.05
C LEU A 110 15.50 2.79 0.90
N ILE A 111 16.71 3.25 0.60
CA ILE A 111 17.48 2.83 -0.57
C ILE A 111 18.74 2.12 -0.13
N ASP A 112 18.97 0.90 -0.64
CA ASP A 112 20.17 0.11 -0.39
C ASP A 112 21.07 0.05 -1.62
N GLY A 113 21.92 1.00 -1.81
CA GLY A 113 22.98 0.92 -2.82
C GLY A 113 22.62 1.33 -4.24
N TYR A 114 21.53 2.03 -4.42
CA TYR A 114 21.04 2.47 -5.71
C TYR A 114 21.81 3.70 -6.26
N ASN A 115 22.05 3.69 -7.60
CA ASN A 115 22.58 4.85 -8.33
C ASN A 115 21.40 5.72 -8.83
N PRO A 116 21.22 6.94 -8.29
CA PRO A 116 20.10 7.81 -8.65
C PRO A 116 20.05 8.23 -10.13
N ASN A 117 21.19 8.14 -10.83
CA ASN A 117 21.31 8.60 -12.23
C ASN A 117 20.72 7.62 -13.26
N ARG A 118 20.21 6.47 -12.86
CA ARG A 118 19.64 5.45 -13.76
C ARG A 118 18.12 5.41 -13.81
N PHE A 119 17.42 6.43 -13.33
CA PHE A 119 15.96 6.40 -13.26
C PHE A 119 15.26 6.77 -14.57
N GLY A 120 14.70 5.77 -15.18
CA GLY A 120 13.63 5.89 -16.16
C GLY A 120 12.35 5.20 -15.65
N GLY A 121 11.53 5.91 -14.86
CA GLY A 121 10.16 5.51 -14.57
C GLY A 121 9.89 4.67 -13.32
N TYR A 122 8.61 4.68 -12.91
CA TYR A 122 8.05 4.06 -11.70
C TYR A 122 8.31 2.55 -11.56
N SER A 123 8.46 1.83 -12.67
CA SER A 123 8.70 0.38 -12.66
C SER A 123 10.08 0.00 -12.12
N ARG A 124 11.08 0.87 -12.29
CA ARG A 124 12.44 0.66 -11.74
C ARG A 124 12.53 0.96 -10.25
N LEU A 125 11.74 1.92 -9.74
CA LEU A 125 11.62 2.18 -8.31
C LEU A 125 11.29 0.94 -7.48
N LYS A 126 10.49 0.02 -8.04
CA LYS A 126 10.09 -1.22 -7.37
C LYS A 126 11.22 -2.23 -7.18
N LYS A 127 12.26 -2.21 -8.02
CA LYS A 127 13.37 -3.16 -7.93
C LYS A 127 14.42 -2.72 -6.92
N ASP A 128 14.65 -1.42 -6.84
CA ASP A 128 15.81 -0.84 -6.17
C ASP A 128 15.48 -0.19 -4.81
N CYS A 129 14.19 0.01 -4.53
CA CYS A 129 13.72 0.51 -3.23
C CYS A 129 13.11 -0.63 -2.43
N PHE A 130 13.71 -0.96 -1.30
CA PHE A 130 13.23 -2.01 -0.42
C PHE A 130 11.91 -1.67 0.21
N ILE A 131 11.86 -0.54 0.86
CA ILE A 131 10.75 -0.13 1.70
C ILE A 131 10.42 1.32 1.40
N TYR A 132 9.17 1.58 1.12
CA TYR A 132 8.65 2.94 1.06
C TYR A 132 7.36 3.06 1.88
N PHE A 133 7.11 4.25 2.39
CA PHE A 133 5.90 4.60 3.14
C PHE A 133 5.65 6.12 3.08
N ARG A 134 4.40 6.52 3.30
CA ARG A 134 3.98 7.92 3.19
C ARG A 134 4.74 8.81 4.17
N LYS A 135 5.15 10.01 3.72
CA LYS A 135 5.77 11.04 4.56
C LYS A 135 4.70 11.72 5.41
N THR A 136 4.69 11.40 6.69
CA THR A 136 3.87 12.05 7.72
C THR A 136 4.74 12.40 8.90
N LYS A 137 4.30 13.35 9.75
CA LYS A 137 5.03 13.68 10.98
C LYS A 137 5.35 12.44 11.83
N LYS A 138 4.37 11.53 11.96
CA LYS A 138 4.51 10.26 12.69
C LYS A 138 5.54 9.34 12.06
N ASN A 139 5.52 9.21 10.73
CA ASN A 139 6.42 8.33 9.99
C ASN A 139 7.86 8.89 9.96
N ILE A 140 8.02 10.21 9.93
CA ILE A 140 9.34 10.85 10.09
C ILE A 140 9.87 10.59 11.50
N ALA A 141 9.05 10.76 12.55
CA ALA A 141 9.46 10.45 13.91
C ALA A 141 9.85 8.97 14.08
N PHE A 142 9.15 8.06 13.41
CA PHE A 142 9.53 6.64 13.37
C PHE A 142 10.86 6.43 12.63
N LEU A 143 11.05 7.05 11.45
CA LEU A 143 12.30 6.98 10.70
C LEU A 143 13.50 7.40 11.57
N ARG A 144 13.36 8.48 12.32
CA ARG A 144 14.39 9.02 13.21
C ARG A 144 14.78 8.09 14.38
N THR A 145 14.01 7.05 14.64
CA THR A 145 14.39 6.04 15.64
C THR A 145 15.54 5.12 15.21
N PHE A 146 15.80 5.04 13.90
CA PHE A 146 16.84 4.16 13.35
C PHE A 146 17.70 4.81 12.26
N TRP A 147 17.36 6.01 11.79
CA TRP A 147 18.09 6.75 10.76
C TRP A 147 18.43 8.17 11.24
N SER A 148 19.72 8.44 11.40
CA SER A 148 20.27 9.75 11.80
C SER A 148 20.72 10.60 10.61
N GLY A 149 20.85 10.01 9.42
CA GLY A 149 21.33 10.68 8.23
C GLY A 149 20.35 11.71 7.64
N SER A 150 20.78 12.38 6.58
CA SER A 150 19.95 13.30 5.83
C SER A 150 18.79 12.58 5.14
N VAL A 151 17.70 13.32 4.94
CA VAL A 151 16.56 12.90 4.13
C VAL A 151 16.54 13.81 2.91
N GLU A 152 16.92 13.27 1.77
CA GLU A 152 17.08 14.03 0.54
C GLU A 152 15.78 14.08 -0.26
N GLN A 153 15.57 15.22 -0.96
CA GLN A 153 14.48 15.30 -1.92
C GLN A 153 14.92 14.60 -3.22
N TRP A 154 14.04 13.78 -3.76
CA TRP A 154 14.28 13.07 -5.01
C TRP A 154 13.47 13.72 -6.13
N TYR A 155 14.15 14.44 -6.98
CA TYR A 155 13.60 15.13 -8.15
C TYR A 155 13.40 14.18 -9.34
#